data_a233b18d5930f41cc401e7edb459c3c0
#
_entry.id   a233b18d5930f41cc401e7edb459c3c0
#
_cell.length_a   1.000
_cell.length_b   1.000
_cell.length_c   1.000
_cell.angle_alpha   90.00
_cell.angle_beta   90.00
_cell.angle_gamma   90.00
#
_symmetry.space_group_name_H-M   'P 1'
#
loop_
_entity.id
_entity.type
_entity.pdbx_description
1 polymer ?
#
loop_
_entity_poly.entity_id
_entity_poly.type
_entity_poly.pdbx_seq_one_letter_code
_entity_poly.pdbx_strand_id
1 'polypeptide(L)'
;YEVVDSSSDLLSGFKACWIRNKETNEVTYAIAGTDFDLGILFDYGDDYDICTRGMATEQFIEAYNYYMQVANAQGSIINQIVEGKPEQGGYLKIPTSIPGIYDYYTVVETINTHEGNGYSKISLTGHSLGGHLAGLIGMIKGKQTTIFNAPSYFKDPVGDYSIEYVFIDSEGKETTETLTSDYIGFVEKFFGSDVNQNTITHIYNSNNINIIANLGWNWKKNKGVDCLNQNPGLREAHSINSLCDAYYTYEVIKNYVT
;
A
#
# COMPACT_ATOMS: atom_id res chain seq x y z
N TYR A 1 -14.17 18.48 -7.95
CA TYR A 1 -13.24 17.37 -8.17
C TYR A 1 -13.48 16.76 -9.55
N GLU A 2 -12.44 16.16 -10.14
CA GLU A 2 -12.53 15.36 -11.35
C GLU A 2 -11.60 14.16 -11.26
N VAL A 3 -11.99 13.05 -11.87
CA VAL A 3 -11.10 11.90 -12.07
C VAL A 3 -10.21 12.21 -13.26
N VAL A 4 -8.91 12.21 -13.07
CA VAL A 4 -7.93 12.53 -14.11
C VAL A 4 -7.26 11.30 -14.72
N ASP A 5 -7.31 10.18 -13.98
CA ASP A 5 -6.82 8.88 -14.43
C ASP A 5 -7.43 7.76 -13.57
N SER A 6 -7.51 6.54 -14.10
CA SER A 6 -7.96 5.37 -13.34
C SER A 6 -7.40 4.08 -13.92
N SER A 7 -7.16 3.11 -13.04
CA SER A 7 -6.73 1.76 -13.41
C SER A 7 -7.56 0.71 -12.68
N SER A 8 -7.79 -0.41 -13.33
CA SER A 8 -8.37 -1.60 -12.72
C SER A 8 -7.84 -2.85 -13.43
N ASP A 9 -7.35 -3.80 -12.64
CA ASP A 9 -6.98 -5.11 -13.11
C ASP A 9 -7.94 -6.16 -12.52
N LEU A 10 -8.50 -7.01 -13.39
CA LEU A 10 -9.46 -8.05 -12.98
C LEU A 10 -8.77 -9.30 -12.42
N LEU A 11 -7.48 -9.49 -12.72
CA LEU A 11 -6.74 -10.68 -12.30
C LEU A 11 -6.21 -10.50 -10.89
N SER A 12 -5.60 -9.35 -10.60
CA SER A 12 -5.09 -9.02 -9.25
C SER A 12 -6.14 -8.43 -8.33
N GLY A 13 -7.27 -7.94 -8.88
CA GLY A 13 -8.27 -7.19 -8.12
C GLY A 13 -7.90 -5.73 -7.85
N PHE A 14 -6.72 -5.27 -8.29
CA PHE A 14 -6.26 -3.91 -8.11
C PHE A 14 -7.18 -2.89 -8.76
N LYS A 15 -7.58 -1.86 -8.01
CA LYS A 15 -8.37 -0.73 -8.50
C LYS A 15 -7.88 0.57 -7.87
N ALA A 16 -7.65 1.58 -8.68
CA ALA A 16 -7.25 2.89 -8.20
C ALA A 16 -7.71 4.03 -9.12
N CYS A 17 -7.79 5.23 -8.59
CA CYS A 17 -8.04 6.42 -9.38
C CYS A 17 -7.24 7.62 -8.87
N TRP A 18 -7.01 8.57 -9.77
CA TRP A 18 -6.42 9.86 -9.48
C TRP A 18 -7.49 10.94 -9.55
N ILE A 19 -7.66 11.67 -8.46
CA ILE A 19 -8.72 12.67 -8.29
C ILE A 19 -8.06 14.03 -8.11
N ARG A 20 -8.38 14.96 -8.99
CA ARG A 20 -7.90 16.36 -8.90
C ARG A 20 -8.94 17.25 -8.24
N ASN A 21 -8.52 18.04 -7.27
CA ASN A 21 -9.27 19.19 -6.80
C ASN A 21 -9.09 20.35 -7.78
N LYS A 22 -10.17 20.79 -8.42
CA LYS A 22 -10.14 21.85 -9.46
C LYS A 22 -9.75 23.23 -8.92
N GLU A 23 -9.97 23.46 -7.62
CA GLU A 23 -9.70 24.75 -6.99
C GLU A 23 -8.22 24.86 -6.57
N THR A 24 -7.67 23.80 -5.95
CA THR A 24 -6.30 23.80 -5.40
C THR A 24 -5.28 23.20 -6.36
N ASN A 25 -5.74 22.48 -7.39
CA ASN A 25 -4.94 21.66 -8.31
C ASN A 25 -4.12 20.56 -7.61
N GLU A 26 -4.51 20.19 -6.40
CA GLU A 26 -3.97 19.06 -5.66
C GLU A 26 -4.58 17.76 -6.18
N VAL A 27 -3.77 16.72 -6.25
CA VAL A 27 -4.17 15.42 -6.77
C VAL A 27 -4.06 14.37 -5.69
N THR A 28 -5.10 13.55 -5.57
CA THR A 28 -5.14 12.43 -4.63
C THR A 28 -5.11 11.11 -5.39
N TYR A 29 -4.16 10.26 -5.09
CA TYR A 29 -4.13 8.86 -5.51
C TYR A 29 -4.94 8.04 -4.52
N ALA A 30 -6.09 7.57 -4.94
CA ALA A 30 -7.03 6.79 -4.14
C ALA A 30 -7.02 5.32 -4.57
N ILE A 31 -6.71 4.41 -3.64
CA ILE A 31 -6.63 2.97 -3.87
C ILE A 31 -7.82 2.28 -3.20
N ALA A 32 -8.55 1.47 -3.95
CA ALA A 32 -9.66 0.70 -3.44
C ALA A 32 -9.16 -0.45 -2.54
N GLY A 33 -9.96 -0.79 -1.53
CA GLY A 33 -9.77 -2.00 -0.73
C GLY A 33 -10.40 -3.22 -1.41
N THR A 34 -10.35 -4.35 -0.69
CA THR A 34 -10.94 -5.63 -1.10
C THR A 34 -12.40 -5.48 -1.48
N ASP A 35 -12.77 -5.98 -2.65
CA ASP A 35 -14.15 -6.02 -3.13
C ASP A 35 -14.82 -7.33 -2.69
N PHE A 36 -15.56 -7.30 -1.58
CA PHE A 36 -16.24 -8.48 -1.03
C PHE A 36 -17.33 -9.06 -1.93
N ASP A 37 -17.78 -8.34 -2.95
CA ASP A 37 -18.88 -8.80 -3.81
C ASP A 37 -18.41 -9.57 -5.05
N LEU A 38 -17.19 -9.30 -5.55
CA LEU A 38 -16.65 -9.92 -6.76
C LEU A 38 -15.31 -10.64 -6.55
N GLY A 39 -14.56 -10.27 -5.52
CA GLY A 39 -13.16 -10.62 -5.34
C GLY A 39 -12.87 -11.77 -4.38
N ILE A 40 -13.88 -12.57 -3.95
CA ILE A 40 -13.72 -13.62 -2.93
C ILE A 40 -12.57 -14.61 -3.25
N LEU A 41 -12.18 -14.76 -4.49
CA LEU A 41 -11.11 -15.70 -4.88
C LEU A 41 -9.72 -15.04 -5.01
N PHE A 42 -9.64 -13.75 -5.32
CA PHE A 42 -8.36 -13.06 -5.62
C PHE A 42 -7.88 -12.21 -4.44
N ASP A 43 -8.78 -11.47 -3.79
CA ASP A 43 -8.43 -10.62 -2.65
C ASP A 43 -8.04 -11.42 -1.38
N TYR A 44 -8.50 -12.69 -1.23
CA TYR A 44 -8.03 -13.56 -0.15
C TYR A 44 -6.54 -13.88 -0.26
N GLY A 45 -5.96 -13.91 -1.47
CA GLY A 45 -4.54 -14.10 -1.69
C GLY A 45 -3.72 -12.96 -1.08
N ASP A 46 -4.09 -11.72 -1.35
CA ASP A 46 -3.40 -10.53 -0.84
C ASP A 46 -3.61 -10.31 0.66
N ASP A 47 -4.81 -10.56 1.20
CA ASP A 47 -5.05 -10.56 2.64
C ASP A 47 -4.22 -11.65 3.34
N TYR A 48 -4.08 -12.83 2.72
CA TYR A 48 -3.21 -13.90 3.20
C TYR A 48 -1.75 -13.48 3.14
N ASP A 49 -1.31 -12.82 2.07
CA ASP A 49 0.03 -12.28 1.91
C ASP A 49 0.37 -11.22 2.95
N ILE A 50 -0.56 -10.31 3.26
CA ILE A 50 -0.38 -9.38 4.38
C ILE A 50 -0.21 -10.15 5.70
N CYS A 51 -1.01 -11.18 5.95
CA CYS A 51 -0.95 -11.97 7.17
C CYS A 51 0.31 -12.82 7.29
N THR A 52 0.91 -13.27 6.20
CA THR A 52 2.04 -14.19 6.20
C THR A 52 3.36 -13.55 5.83
N ARG A 53 3.35 -12.54 4.97
CA ARG A 53 4.53 -11.87 4.39
C ARG A 53 4.64 -10.40 4.79
N GLY A 54 3.56 -9.81 5.31
CA GLY A 54 3.50 -8.40 5.69
C GLY A 54 3.19 -7.43 4.55
N MET A 55 2.95 -7.93 3.33
CA MET A 55 2.70 -7.11 2.14
C MET A 55 1.83 -7.86 1.12
N ALA A 56 0.82 -7.20 0.57
CA ALA A 56 0.05 -7.65 -0.59
C ALA A 56 0.89 -7.42 -1.85
N THR A 57 1.73 -8.39 -2.21
CA THR A 57 2.85 -8.18 -3.12
C THR A 57 2.42 -7.83 -4.55
N GLU A 58 1.50 -8.58 -5.14
CA GLU A 58 1.08 -8.35 -6.53
C GLU A 58 0.39 -7.00 -6.69
N GLN A 59 -0.62 -6.72 -5.88
CA GLN A 59 -1.30 -5.43 -5.91
C GLN A 59 -0.39 -4.27 -5.52
N PHE A 60 0.60 -4.49 -4.63
CA PHE A 60 1.58 -3.47 -4.31
C PHE A 60 2.45 -3.10 -5.53
N ILE A 61 2.93 -4.08 -6.27
CA ILE A 61 3.71 -3.85 -7.49
C ILE A 61 2.91 -3.05 -8.51
N GLU A 62 1.67 -3.44 -8.76
CA GLU A 62 0.77 -2.73 -9.68
C GLU A 62 0.49 -1.30 -9.19
N ALA A 63 0.13 -1.14 -7.93
CA ALA A 63 -0.15 0.17 -7.33
C ALA A 63 1.07 1.10 -7.39
N TYR A 64 2.28 0.58 -7.09
CA TYR A 64 3.51 1.33 -7.16
C TYR A 64 3.84 1.74 -8.62
N ASN A 65 3.77 0.80 -9.55
CA ASN A 65 4.07 1.06 -10.95
C ASN A 65 3.09 2.08 -11.55
N TYR A 66 1.81 1.94 -11.27
CA TYR A 66 0.80 2.89 -11.71
C TYR A 66 1.00 4.27 -11.07
N TYR A 67 1.35 4.33 -9.77
CA TYR A 67 1.73 5.60 -9.14
C TYR A 67 2.90 6.27 -9.89
N MET A 68 3.95 5.52 -10.21
CA MET A 68 5.13 6.07 -10.89
C MET A 68 4.80 6.58 -12.29
N GLN A 69 3.91 5.91 -13.01
CA GLN A 69 3.48 6.32 -14.35
C GLN A 69 2.68 7.63 -14.33
N VAL A 70 1.68 7.75 -13.47
CA VAL A 70 0.78 8.92 -13.47
C VAL A 70 1.39 10.12 -12.74
N ALA A 71 2.12 9.88 -11.66
CA ALA A 71 2.76 10.95 -10.88
C ALA A 71 3.86 11.70 -11.64
N ASN A 72 4.45 11.10 -12.68
CA ASN A 72 5.57 11.66 -13.41
C ASN A 72 5.17 12.03 -14.84
N ALA A 73 5.83 13.04 -15.41
CA ALA A 73 5.56 13.47 -16.77
C ALA A 73 5.92 12.37 -17.78
N GLN A 74 5.15 12.30 -18.88
CA GLN A 74 5.49 11.46 -20.02
C GLN A 74 6.90 11.78 -20.54
N GLY A 75 7.67 10.77 -20.87
CA GLY A 75 9.06 10.90 -21.34
C GLY A 75 10.10 11.04 -20.22
N SER A 76 9.69 11.18 -18.96
CA SER A 76 10.63 11.17 -17.82
C SER A 76 11.15 9.76 -17.51
N ILE A 77 12.30 9.67 -16.86
CA ILE A 77 12.80 8.40 -16.31
C ILE A 77 12.08 8.13 -15.00
N ILE A 78 11.53 6.92 -14.87
CA ILE A 78 10.84 6.45 -13.68
C ILE A 78 11.38 5.09 -13.26
N ASN A 79 11.27 4.79 -11.96
CA ASN A 79 11.53 3.46 -11.43
C ASN A 79 10.26 2.62 -11.49
N GLN A 80 10.36 1.42 -12.03
CA GLN A 80 9.28 0.42 -12.01
C GLN A 80 9.77 -0.89 -11.43
N ILE A 81 8.87 -1.62 -10.79
CA ILE A 81 9.11 -2.99 -10.33
C ILE A 81 8.72 -3.91 -11.48
N VAL A 82 9.66 -4.75 -11.92
CA VAL A 82 9.44 -5.73 -12.99
C VAL A 82 9.79 -7.12 -12.50
N GLU A 83 9.13 -8.12 -13.09
CA GLU A 83 9.46 -9.52 -12.86
C GLU A 83 10.82 -9.86 -13.47
N GLY A 84 11.63 -10.61 -12.73
CA GLY A 84 12.93 -11.11 -13.18
C GLY A 84 14.07 -10.83 -12.21
N LYS A 85 15.20 -11.48 -12.50
CA LYS A 85 16.47 -11.27 -11.79
C LYS A 85 17.35 -10.36 -12.63
N PRO A 86 17.98 -9.34 -12.03
CA PRO A 86 19.00 -8.54 -12.71
C PRO A 86 20.31 -9.33 -12.83
N GLU A 87 21.19 -8.93 -13.74
CA GLU A 87 22.56 -9.46 -13.79
C GLU A 87 23.40 -8.97 -12.61
N GLN A 88 23.13 -7.75 -12.13
CA GLN A 88 23.73 -7.12 -10.97
C GLN A 88 22.70 -6.27 -10.25
N GLY A 89 22.88 -6.08 -8.93
CA GLY A 89 21.98 -5.30 -8.11
C GLY A 89 21.01 -6.12 -7.27
N GLY A 90 20.00 -5.47 -6.73
CA GLY A 90 19.05 -6.07 -5.79
C GLY A 90 17.78 -6.59 -6.44
N TYR A 91 17.28 -7.69 -5.91
CA TYR A 91 15.96 -8.20 -6.27
C TYR A 91 15.25 -8.84 -5.07
N LEU A 92 13.92 -8.88 -5.15
CA LEU A 92 13.10 -9.65 -4.22
C LEU A 92 12.93 -11.07 -4.73
N LYS A 93 13.05 -12.04 -3.83
CA LYS A 93 12.71 -13.43 -4.03
C LYS A 93 11.53 -13.76 -3.11
N ILE A 94 10.40 -14.06 -3.72
CA ILE A 94 9.12 -14.23 -3.04
C ILE A 94 8.65 -15.66 -3.23
N PRO A 95 8.42 -16.44 -2.16
CA PRO A 95 7.91 -17.80 -2.29
C PRO A 95 6.48 -17.77 -2.85
N THR A 96 6.18 -18.65 -3.80
CA THR A 96 4.82 -18.84 -4.30
C THR A 96 4.04 -19.79 -3.40
N SER A 97 2.77 -20.04 -3.75
CA SER A 97 1.96 -21.08 -3.09
C SER A 97 2.47 -22.51 -3.34
N ILE A 98 3.38 -22.70 -4.31
CA ILE A 98 3.97 -24.00 -4.63
C ILE A 98 5.34 -24.09 -3.97
N PRO A 99 5.58 -25.05 -3.05
CA PRO A 99 6.85 -25.19 -2.38
C PRO A 99 8.04 -25.30 -3.35
N GLY A 100 9.07 -24.47 -3.11
CA GLY A 100 10.29 -24.44 -3.92
C GLY A 100 10.20 -23.62 -5.22
N ILE A 101 9.04 -23.01 -5.51
CA ILE A 101 8.88 -22.07 -6.62
C ILE A 101 8.85 -20.65 -6.06
N TYR A 102 9.54 -19.73 -6.73
CA TYR A 102 9.73 -18.36 -6.30
C TYR A 102 9.50 -17.39 -7.46
N ASP A 103 8.84 -16.28 -7.17
CA ASP A 103 8.78 -15.13 -8.05
C ASP A 103 9.93 -14.17 -7.71
N TYR A 104 10.40 -13.47 -8.71
CA TYR A 104 11.53 -12.57 -8.60
C TYR A 104 11.18 -11.21 -9.15
N TYR A 105 11.46 -10.13 -8.39
CA TYR A 105 11.14 -8.77 -8.77
C TYR A 105 12.32 -7.85 -8.53
N THR A 106 12.59 -6.97 -9.49
CA THR A 106 13.65 -5.96 -9.38
C THR A 106 13.12 -4.59 -9.75
N VAL A 107 13.79 -3.54 -9.27
CA VAL A 107 13.51 -2.15 -9.67
C VAL A 107 14.38 -1.80 -10.86
N VAL A 108 13.76 -1.31 -11.92
CA VAL A 108 14.45 -0.85 -13.13
C VAL A 108 14.07 0.59 -13.45
N GLU A 109 15.02 1.34 -14.02
CA GLU A 109 14.74 2.61 -14.64
C GLU A 109 14.17 2.42 -16.04
N THR A 110 13.08 3.11 -16.35
CA THR A 110 12.45 3.07 -17.68
C THR A 110 11.92 4.44 -18.06
N ILE A 111 11.67 4.64 -19.36
CA ILE A 111 11.03 5.87 -19.84
C ILE A 111 9.53 5.75 -19.62
N ASN A 112 8.95 6.75 -18.95
CA ASN A 112 7.51 6.83 -18.77
C ASN A 112 6.79 7.04 -20.12
N THR A 113 6.07 6.04 -20.56
CA THR A 113 5.26 6.09 -21.79
C THR A 113 3.80 6.49 -21.53
N HIS A 114 3.37 6.47 -20.27
CA HIS A 114 2.03 6.88 -19.86
C HIS A 114 1.83 8.39 -20.02
N GLU A 115 0.63 8.83 -20.34
CA GLU A 115 0.26 10.25 -20.44
C GLU A 115 0.15 10.94 -19.07
N GLY A 116 1.17 10.73 -18.24
CA GLY A 116 1.29 11.36 -16.92
C GLY A 116 1.59 12.85 -17.01
N ASN A 117 1.06 13.62 -16.06
CA ASN A 117 1.15 15.08 -16.07
C ASN A 117 2.26 15.64 -15.15
N GLY A 118 2.95 14.79 -14.38
CA GLY A 118 4.00 15.24 -13.46
C GLY A 118 3.44 16.13 -12.34
N TYR A 119 2.52 15.60 -11.53
CA TYR A 119 1.89 16.37 -10.47
C TYR A 119 2.86 16.68 -9.32
N SER A 120 2.90 17.94 -8.88
CA SER A 120 3.78 18.39 -7.79
C SER A 120 3.16 18.21 -6.40
N LYS A 121 1.83 18.34 -6.29
CA LYS A 121 1.09 18.22 -5.05
C LYS A 121 0.26 16.93 -5.07
N ILE A 122 0.82 15.88 -4.51
CA ILE A 122 0.19 14.55 -4.46
C ILE A 122 -0.03 14.16 -3.00
N SER A 123 -1.25 13.69 -2.71
CA SER A 123 -1.59 12.94 -1.50
C SER A 123 -2.07 11.54 -1.87
N LEU A 124 -2.06 10.62 -0.89
CA LEU A 124 -2.57 9.27 -1.09
C LEU A 124 -3.67 8.96 -0.07
N THR A 125 -4.57 8.08 -0.47
CA THR A 125 -5.62 7.58 0.43
C THR A 125 -6.05 6.17 0.03
N GLY A 126 -6.60 5.44 0.99
CA GLY A 126 -7.20 4.13 0.76
C GLY A 126 -7.85 3.58 2.02
N HIS A 127 -8.71 2.61 1.83
CA HIS A 127 -9.41 1.89 2.89
C HIS A 127 -9.03 0.41 2.86
N SER A 128 -8.93 -0.22 4.03
CA SER A 128 -8.63 -1.65 4.15
C SER A 128 -7.32 -2.01 3.42
N LEU A 129 -7.32 -3.01 2.54
CA LEU A 129 -6.18 -3.36 1.68
C LEU A 129 -5.65 -2.16 0.87
N GLY A 130 -6.53 -1.36 0.26
CA GLY A 130 -6.13 -0.14 -0.45
C GLY A 130 -5.46 0.89 0.46
N GLY A 131 -5.83 0.93 1.74
CA GLY A 131 -5.15 1.74 2.76
C GLY A 131 -3.74 1.23 3.06
N HIS A 132 -3.54 -0.09 3.12
CA HIS A 132 -2.22 -0.70 3.26
C HIS A 132 -1.30 -0.31 2.10
N LEU A 133 -1.78 -0.49 0.86
CA LEU A 133 -1.03 -0.13 -0.35
C LEU A 133 -0.69 1.37 -0.41
N ALA A 134 -1.68 2.23 -0.15
CA ALA A 134 -1.47 3.68 -0.10
C ALA A 134 -0.46 4.07 0.97
N GLY A 135 -0.51 3.44 2.14
CA GLY A 135 0.43 3.67 3.24
C GLY A 135 1.87 3.32 2.86
N LEU A 136 2.09 2.15 2.25
CA LEU A 136 3.41 1.72 1.79
C LEU A 136 3.99 2.68 0.74
N ILE A 137 3.22 3.01 -0.29
CA ILE A 137 3.66 3.94 -1.34
C ILE A 137 3.91 5.34 -0.76
N GLY A 138 3.04 5.80 0.15
CA GLY A 138 3.20 7.09 0.82
C GLY A 138 4.48 7.18 1.63
N MET A 139 4.87 6.13 2.35
CA MET A 139 6.15 6.06 3.08
C MET A 139 7.33 6.12 2.12
N ILE A 140 7.34 5.29 1.06
CA ILE A 140 8.41 5.21 0.08
C ILE A 140 8.60 6.54 -0.67
N LYS A 141 7.51 7.22 -0.99
CA LYS A 141 7.53 8.49 -1.75
C LYS A 141 7.51 9.74 -0.89
N GLY A 142 7.48 9.61 0.43
CA GLY A 142 7.43 10.73 1.36
C GLY A 142 6.19 11.62 1.17
N LYS A 143 5.05 11.03 0.76
CA LYS A 143 3.82 11.77 0.45
C LYS A 143 2.82 11.72 1.60
N GLN A 144 2.10 12.83 1.81
CA GLN A 144 1.03 12.87 2.80
C GLN A 144 -0.05 11.84 2.45
N THR A 145 -0.35 10.97 3.39
CA THR A 145 -1.24 9.84 3.17
C THR A 145 -2.21 9.70 4.33
N THR A 146 -3.50 9.60 4.01
CA THR A 146 -4.54 9.31 4.98
C THR A 146 -5.17 7.98 4.66
N ILE A 147 -5.07 7.01 5.56
CA ILE A 147 -5.56 5.66 5.38
C ILE A 147 -6.63 5.30 6.40
N PHE A 148 -7.56 4.45 6.02
CA PHE A 148 -8.75 4.12 6.80
C PHE A 148 -8.85 2.61 7.03
N ASN A 149 -8.98 2.19 8.30
CA ASN A 149 -9.09 0.79 8.71
C ASN A 149 -8.06 -0.14 8.03
N ALA A 150 -6.88 0.38 7.74
CA ALA A 150 -5.86 -0.29 6.97
C ALA A 150 -5.06 -1.26 7.85
N PRO A 151 -4.81 -2.50 7.41
CA PRO A 151 -3.82 -3.35 8.05
C PRO A 151 -2.44 -2.72 7.94
N SER A 152 -1.62 -2.88 8.98
CA SER A 152 -0.24 -2.44 8.93
C SER A 152 0.63 -3.51 8.26
N TYR A 153 1.90 -3.17 8.00
CA TYR A 153 2.88 -4.19 7.64
C TYR A 153 3.27 -5.01 8.88
N PHE A 154 3.50 -6.30 8.69
CA PHE A 154 3.90 -7.18 9.77
C PHE A 154 5.33 -6.97 10.21
N LYS A 155 5.55 -7.24 11.50
CA LYS A 155 6.87 -7.15 12.09
C LYS A 155 7.71 -8.39 11.85
N ASP A 156 7.07 -9.55 11.80
CA ASP A 156 7.74 -10.85 11.63
C ASP A 156 6.92 -11.74 10.69
N PRO A 157 7.44 -12.05 9.49
CA PRO A 157 6.80 -13.03 8.60
C PRO A 157 6.73 -14.40 9.28
N VAL A 158 5.64 -15.11 9.03
CA VAL A 158 5.39 -16.41 9.68
C VAL A 158 5.89 -17.55 8.79
N GLY A 159 6.92 -18.28 9.23
CA GLY A 159 7.36 -19.53 8.61
C GLY A 159 8.11 -19.36 7.28
N ASP A 160 7.94 -20.35 6.36
CA ASP A 160 8.66 -20.42 5.07
C ASP A 160 8.20 -19.41 4.01
N TYR A 161 7.33 -18.47 4.40
CA TYR A 161 6.78 -17.43 3.51
C TYR A 161 7.58 -16.13 3.52
N SER A 162 8.79 -16.14 4.10
CA SER A 162 9.63 -14.96 4.18
C SER A 162 10.07 -14.47 2.81
N ILE A 163 9.90 -13.16 2.57
CA ILE A 163 10.47 -12.49 1.40
C ILE A 163 11.98 -12.33 1.63
N GLU A 164 12.77 -12.63 0.64
CA GLU A 164 14.22 -12.45 0.66
C GLU A 164 14.61 -11.30 -0.27
N TYR A 165 15.48 -10.41 0.22
CA TYR A 165 16.21 -9.47 -0.62
C TYR A 165 17.56 -10.09 -0.98
N VAL A 166 17.84 -10.23 -2.26
CA VAL A 166 19.08 -10.77 -2.76
C VAL A 166 19.83 -9.69 -3.53
N PHE A 167 21.11 -9.52 -3.25
CA PHE A 167 21.97 -8.58 -3.94
C PHE A 167 23.09 -9.34 -4.67
N ILE A 168 23.26 -9.04 -5.95
CA ILE A 168 24.33 -9.58 -6.81
C ILE A 168 25.38 -8.50 -6.99
N ASP A 169 26.60 -8.76 -6.52
CA ASP A 169 27.72 -7.85 -6.69
C ASP A 169 28.32 -7.87 -8.11
N SER A 170 29.35 -7.05 -8.35
CA SER A 170 30.02 -6.96 -9.66
C SER A 170 30.80 -8.24 -10.05
N GLU A 171 31.03 -9.15 -9.12
CA GLU A 171 31.67 -10.44 -9.33
C GLU A 171 30.67 -11.57 -9.52
N GLY A 172 29.36 -11.26 -9.47
CA GLY A 172 28.26 -12.21 -9.60
C GLY A 172 27.97 -13.00 -8.31
N LYS A 173 28.52 -12.57 -7.17
CA LYS A 173 28.25 -13.21 -5.89
C LYS A 173 26.93 -12.72 -5.30
N GLU A 174 26.09 -13.66 -4.94
CA GLU A 174 24.82 -13.38 -4.27
C GLU A 174 24.99 -13.27 -2.75
N THR A 175 24.36 -12.25 -2.16
CA THR A 175 24.14 -12.13 -0.71
C THR A 175 22.64 -12.02 -0.46
N THR A 176 22.13 -12.81 0.49
CA THR A 176 20.69 -12.88 0.79
C THR A 176 20.41 -12.35 2.19
N GLU A 177 19.37 -11.57 2.30
CA GLU A 177 18.84 -11.05 3.55
C GLU A 177 17.34 -11.33 3.61
N THR A 178 16.92 -12.05 4.63
CA THR A 178 15.49 -12.39 4.82
C THR A 178 14.77 -11.20 5.44
N LEU A 179 13.56 -10.88 4.94
CA LEU A 179 12.68 -9.93 5.58
C LEU A 179 12.32 -10.41 6.98
N THR A 180 12.70 -9.59 7.95
CA THR A 180 12.49 -9.83 9.38
C THR A 180 11.67 -8.69 9.99
N SER A 181 11.83 -8.49 11.30
CA SER A 181 11.21 -7.38 12.04
C SER A 181 11.59 -5.98 11.55
N ASP A 182 12.67 -5.82 10.78
CA ASP A 182 13.07 -4.54 10.17
C ASP A 182 12.54 -4.39 8.75
N TYR A 183 11.22 -4.39 8.63
CA TYR A 183 10.55 -4.16 7.34
C TYR A 183 10.95 -2.82 6.69
N ILE A 184 11.15 -1.78 7.47
CA ILE A 184 11.52 -0.45 6.96
C ILE A 184 12.89 -0.48 6.31
N GLY A 185 13.91 -0.99 7.01
CA GLY A 185 15.25 -1.12 6.45
C GLY A 185 15.32 -2.01 5.21
N PHE A 186 14.46 -3.03 5.16
CA PHE A 186 14.29 -3.88 3.99
C PHE A 186 13.75 -3.09 2.78
N VAL A 187 12.67 -2.31 2.96
CA VAL A 187 12.08 -1.49 1.91
C VAL A 187 13.06 -0.41 1.44
N GLU A 188 13.79 0.22 2.37
CA GLU A 188 14.83 1.20 2.04
C GLU A 188 15.92 0.62 1.15
N LYS A 189 16.38 -0.61 1.43
CA LYS A 189 17.36 -1.31 0.59
C LYS A 189 16.82 -1.61 -0.80
N PHE A 190 15.59 -2.10 -0.91
CA PHE A 190 15.01 -2.46 -2.19
C PHE A 190 14.76 -1.25 -3.09
N PHE A 191 14.29 -0.13 -2.53
CA PHE A 191 14.04 1.09 -3.29
C PHE A 191 15.24 2.05 -3.34
N GLY A 192 16.28 1.79 -2.57
CA GLY A 192 17.46 2.66 -2.50
C GLY A 192 17.15 4.06 -1.94
N SER A 193 16.14 4.18 -1.11
CA SER A 193 15.67 5.48 -0.57
C SER A 193 15.11 5.34 0.84
N ASP A 194 15.36 6.35 1.67
CA ASP A 194 14.79 6.43 3.02
C ASP A 194 13.26 6.48 2.97
N VAL A 195 12.59 5.72 3.85
CA VAL A 195 11.14 5.77 4.00
C VAL A 195 10.72 6.73 5.12
N ASN A 196 9.62 7.43 4.92
CA ASN A 196 9.11 8.42 5.86
C ASN A 196 7.73 8.07 6.42
N GLN A 197 7.69 7.38 7.54
CA GLN A 197 6.46 7.04 8.24
C GLN A 197 5.69 8.24 8.81
N ASN A 198 6.33 9.41 8.96
CA ASN A 198 5.67 10.59 9.54
C ASN A 198 4.62 11.21 8.61
N THR A 199 4.60 10.81 7.35
CA THR A 199 3.63 11.25 6.35
C THR A 199 2.29 10.53 6.43
N ILE A 200 2.22 9.41 7.19
CA ILE A 200 1.03 8.57 7.26
C ILE A 200 0.14 8.98 8.44
N THR A 201 -1.14 9.17 8.17
CA THR A 201 -2.19 9.30 9.18
C THR A 201 -3.17 8.14 9.02
N HIS A 202 -3.25 7.28 10.03
CA HIS A 202 -4.16 6.14 10.05
C HIS A 202 -5.38 6.48 10.91
N ILE A 203 -6.55 6.43 10.31
CA ILE A 203 -7.86 6.60 10.95
C ILE A 203 -8.53 5.24 11.00
N TYR A 204 -8.94 4.80 12.17
CA TYR A 204 -9.54 3.48 12.34
C TYR A 204 -10.71 3.52 13.32
N ASN A 205 -11.64 2.59 13.11
CA ASN A 205 -12.70 2.35 14.07
C ASN A 205 -12.16 1.55 15.25
N SER A 206 -12.22 2.12 16.46
CA SER A 206 -11.74 1.48 17.70
C SER A 206 -12.50 0.18 18.04
N ASN A 207 -13.70 -0.01 17.51
CA ASN A 207 -14.49 -1.23 17.62
C ASN A 207 -14.20 -2.23 16.49
N ASN A 208 -13.28 -1.93 15.59
CA ASN A 208 -12.90 -2.83 14.51
C ASN A 208 -12.09 -4.00 15.06
N ILE A 209 -12.77 -5.15 15.23
CA ILE A 209 -12.18 -6.41 15.70
C ILE A 209 -11.57 -7.19 14.51
N ASN A 210 -11.38 -6.54 13.38
CA ASN A 210 -10.77 -7.22 12.25
C ASN A 210 -9.39 -7.73 12.64
N ILE A 211 -9.20 -9.03 12.56
CA ILE A 211 -7.96 -9.73 12.93
C ILE A 211 -6.78 -9.10 12.16
N ILE A 212 -7.00 -8.73 10.90
CA ILE A 212 -5.99 -8.08 10.05
C ILE A 212 -5.61 -6.69 10.57
N ALA A 213 -6.56 -5.90 11.05
CA ALA A 213 -6.29 -4.58 11.63
C ALA A 213 -5.60 -4.66 13.00
N ASN A 214 -5.79 -5.76 13.75
CA ASN A 214 -5.19 -5.96 15.07
C ASN A 214 -3.80 -6.62 15.03
N LEU A 215 -3.39 -7.15 13.89
CA LEU A 215 -2.10 -7.81 13.73
C LEU A 215 -0.94 -6.81 13.51
N GLY A 216 -0.85 -5.78 14.31
CA GLY A 216 0.31 -4.89 14.32
C GLY A 216 0.01 -3.46 13.89
N TRP A 217 -0.26 -2.61 14.85
CA TRP A 217 -0.44 -1.16 14.67
C TRP A 217 0.91 -0.46 14.52
N ASN A 218 1.58 -0.66 13.38
CA ASN A 218 2.89 -0.06 13.14
C ASN A 218 2.83 1.35 12.49
N TRP A 219 1.61 1.85 12.17
CA TRP A 219 1.47 3.21 11.69
C TRP A 219 1.71 4.23 12.81
N LYS A 220 2.63 5.16 12.65
CA LYS A 220 3.06 6.09 13.72
C LYS A 220 1.99 7.05 14.22
N LYS A 221 1.04 7.44 13.37
CA LYS A 221 -0.04 8.37 13.71
C LYS A 221 -1.37 7.66 13.61
N ASN A 222 -1.84 7.14 14.72
CA ASN A 222 -3.13 6.45 14.80
C ASN A 222 -4.18 7.37 15.43
N LYS A 223 -5.34 7.48 14.78
CA LYS A 223 -6.54 8.11 15.33
C LYS A 223 -7.66 7.08 15.42
N GLY A 224 -7.93 6.59 16.62
CA GLY A 224 -9.13 5.79 16.89
C GLY A 224 -10.38 6.67 16.84
N VAL A 225 -11.41 6.22 16.19
CA VAL A 225 -12.73 6.85 16.17
C VAL A 225 -13.76 5.81 16.60
N ASP A 226 -14.55 6.14 17.63
CA ASP A 226 -15.63 5.24 18.06
C ASP A 226 -16.80 5.37 17.12
N CYS A 227 -17.18 4.27 16.47
CA CYS A 227 -18.46 4.22 15.76
C CYS A 227 -19.59 4.21 16.79
N LEU A 228 -20.58 5.08 16.59
CA LEU A 228 -21.73 5.25 17.48
C LEU A 228 -22.66 4.04 17.52
N ASN A 229 -22.45 3.03 16.69
CA ASN A 229 -23.22 1.80 16.68
C ASN A 229 -22.68 0.84 17.77
N GLN A 230 -23.47 0.59 18.80
CA GLN A 230 -23.09 -0.13 20.00
C GLN A 230 -22.76 -1.62 19.81
N ASN A 231 -23.15 -2.25 18.66
CA ASN A 231 -22.80 -3.62 18.27
C ASN A 231 -22.72 -3.77 16.75
N PRO A 232 -21.80 -3.12 16.09
CA PRO A 232 -21.62 -3.33 14.65
C PRO A 232 -21.17 -4.77 14.40
N GLY A 233 -21.79 -5.42 13.41
CA GLY A 233 -21.21 -6.66 12.86
C GLY A 233 -19.79 -6.39 12.34
N LEU A 234 -18.95 -7.42 12.21
CA LEU A 234 -17.56 -7.26 11.72
C LEU A 234 -17.49 -6.48 10.41
N ARG A 235 -18.42 -6.73 9.49
CA ARG A 235 -18.51 -6.04 8.21
C ARG A 235 -18.80 -4.55 8.38
N GLU A 236 -19.75 -4.19 9.26
CA GLU A 236 -20.09 -2.79 9.52
C GLU A 236 -18.97 -2.05 10.24
N ALA A 237 -18.32 -2.68 11.20
CA ALA A 237 -17.20 -2.09 11.93
C ALA A 237 -16.01 -1.79 11.02
N HIS A 238 -15.81 -2.60 9.97
CA HIS A 238 -14.75 -2.40 8.98
C HIS A 238 -15.16 -1.47 7.82
N SER A 239 -16.45 -1.19 7.65
CA SER A 239 -16.97 -0.39 6.55
C SER A 239 -16.41 1.04 6.55
N ILE A 240 -16.00 1.53 5.37
CA ILE A 240 -15.57 2.91 5.19
C ILE A 240 -16.72 3.89 5.47
N ASN A 241 -17.97 3.54 5.14
CA ASN A 241 -19.12 4.40 5.38
C ASN A 241 -19.32 4.63 6.87
N SER A 242 -19.34 3.57 7.68
CA SER A 242 -19.46 3.69 9.15
C SER A 242 -18.31 4.50 9.75
N LEU A 243 -17.10 4.35 9.22
CA LEU A 243 -15.94 5.11 9.67
C LEU A 243 -16.02 6.58 9.27
N CYS A 244 -16.46 6.88 8.04
CA CYS A 244 -16.63 8.25 7.57
C CYS A 244 -17.71 8.97 8.38
N ASP A 245 -18.85 8.33 8.66
CA ASP A 245 -19.93 8.88 9.47
C ASP A 245 -19.45 9.19 10.90
N ALA A 246 -18.72 8.26 11.52
CA ALA A 246 -18.17 8.46 12.85
C ALA A 246 -17.11 9.59 12.88
N TYR A 247 -16.22 9.62 11.90
CA TYR A 247 -15.19 10.66 11.79
C TYR A 247 -15.79 12.04 11.55
N TYR A 248 -16.76 12.15 10.64
CA TYR A 248 -17.46 13.39 10.36
C TYR A 248 -18.18 13.90 11.62
N THR A 249 -18.90 13.03 12.31
CA THR A 249 -19.59 13.37 13.57
C THR A 249 -18.60 13.87 14.64
N TYR A 250 -17.45 13.18 14.78
CA TYR A 250 -16.39 13.57 15.71
C TYR A 250 -15.85 14.97 15.40
N GLU A 251 -15.48 15.27 14.16
CA GLU A 251 -14.94 16.57 13.77
C GLU A 251 -16.00 17.69 13.90
N VAL A 252 -17.28 17.40 13.61
CA VAL A 252 -18.38 18.35 13.82
C VAL A 252 -18.51 18.67 15.32
N ILE A 253 -18.62 17.67 16.18
CA ILE A 253 -18.74 17.88 17.63
C ILE A 253 -17.54 18.66 18.18
N LYS A 254 -16.33 18.29 17.81
CA LYS A 254 -15.09 18.96 18.24
C LYS A 254 -15.09 20.44 17.89
N ASN A 255 -15.60 20.83 16.73
CA ASN A 255 -15.64 22.23 16.28
C ASN A 255 -16.78 23.06 16.88
N TYR A 256 -17.80 22.41 17.45
CA TYR A 256 -18.97 23.11 18.05
C TYR A 256 -18.96 23.11 19.59
N VAL A 257 -18.10 22.33 20.24
CA VAL A 257 -18.04 22.20 21.71
C VAL A 257 -16.82 22.92 22.29
N THR A 258 -15.93 23.42 21.46
CA THR A 258 -14.79 24.29 21.83
C THR A 258 -15.14 25.73 21.52
#